data_e3d92fe8519cad9a2e503f033a894f4b
#
_entry.id   e3d92fe8519cad9a2e503f033a894f4b
#
_cell.length_a   1.000
_cell.length_b   1.000
_cell.length_c   1.000
_cell.angle_alpha   90.00
_cell.angle_beta   90.00
_cell.angle_gamma   90.00
#
_symmetry.space_group_name_H-M   'P 1'
#
loop_
_entity.id
_entity.type
_entity.pdbx_description
1 polymer ?
#
loop_
_entity_poly.entity_id
_entity_poly.type
_entity_poly.pdbx_seq_one_letter_code
_entity_poly.pdbx_strand_id
1 'polypeptide(L)'
;MSQTYNIPLWVGEFGENSNHWAHKKVQLFENNDVNWTLWNYKHNGSVTAAVKVIVPNSFNSIIEYWSGSGPTPSASQAVTGLMALAEAYKFDECVPNKGLIAGLSDPDFNSVSKPFTEHTVPGVIEAVDYDIGANGVAYNDNVYEDADKFGSNSEAWNNGWVYRNDGVDIEYSSDESGSDYNIGWIENGEWLKYTIYAEFTDHYQFSFKVSSPYDNRQIVVIVQEQAGAVNFSIPNTGGYPNWDWTDTASVYLEGGENVIRLQIINGNLNLKSIKIEGTNPNPLPENYSIWNYPNPFNGQTTFYYLNTIDSPTVLNIYDISGHLVQNIEINPDATFIMWDGKDQNGLDTSSGIYFYKITIDEQILIGKMTLIR
;
A
#
# COMPACT_ATOMS: atom_id res chain seq x y z
N MET A 1 15.92 39.88 -2.25
CA MET A 1 14.89 40.78 -1.66
C MET A 1 14.90 40.71 -0.13
N SER A 2 14.77 39.53 0.50
CA SER A 2 14.77 39.38 1.94
C SER A 2 16.00 39.96 2.62
N GLN A 3 17.21 39.61 2.18
CA GLN A 3 18.46 40.16 2.72
C GLN A 3 18.63 41.65 2.54
N THR A 4 18.13 42.22 1.44
CA THR A 4 18.26 43.67 1.12
C THR A 4 17.38 44.53 2.03
N TYR A 5 16.20 44.02 2.39
CA TYR A 5 15.20 44.79 3.14
C TYR A 5 14.96 44.26 4.55
N ASN A 6 15.64 43.17 4.95
CA ASN A 6 15.45 42.46 6.23
C ASN A 6 13.97 42.13 6.50
N ILE A 7 13.29 41.64 5.48
CA ILE A 7 11.86 41.27 5.52
C ILE A 7 11.76 39.77 5.28
N PRO A 8 11.05 39.00 6.14
CA PRO A 8 10.82 37.59 5.91
C PRO A 8 10.00 37.38 4.63
N LEU A 9 10.34 36.34 3.87
CA LEU A 9 9.59 35.94 2.69
C LEU A 9 8.60 34.84 3.06
N TRP A 10 7.47 34.88 2.39
CA TRP A 10 6.45 33.86 2.51
C TRP A 10 5.78 33.62 1.15
N VAL A 11 5.71 32.34 0.77
CA VAL A 11 4.92 31.87 -0.38
C VAL A 11 3.53 31.59 0.13
N GLY A 12 2.60 32.49 -0.14
CA GLY A 12 1.22 32.43 0.36
C GLY A 12 0.42 31.26 -0.19
N GLU A 13 0.83 30.74 -1.34
CA GLU A 13 0.14 29.66 -2.04
C GLU A 13 1.09 28.94 -3.00
N PHE A 14 1.15 27.59 -2.93
CA PHE A 14 1.73 26.72 -3.95
C PHE A 14 1.06 25.34 -3.88
N GLY A 15 1.05 24.59 -4.97
CA GLY A 15 0.45 23.27 -5.06
C GLY A 15 -0.10 22.99 -6.46
N GLU A 16 -1.10 22.11 -6.52
CA GLU A 16 -1.78 21.71 -7.76
C GLU A 16 -0.81 21.15 -8.83
N ASN A 17 0.18 20.38 -8.36
CA ASN A 17 1.19 19.73 -9.18
C ASN A 17 1.58 18.37 -8.57
N SER A 18 2.52 17.66 -9.19
CA SER A 18 2.94 16.32 -8.72
C SER A 18 3.54 16.34 -7.32
N ASN A 19 3.51 15.19 -6.65
CA ASN A 19 4.13 15.01 -5.33
C ASN A 19 5.62 15.33 -5.36
N HIS A 20 6.32 14.95 -6.42
CA HIS A 20 7.75 15.20 -6.59
C HIS A 20 8.04 16.69 -6.80
N TRP A 21 7.23 17.39 -7.60
CA TRP A 21 7.34 18.84 -7.75
C TRP A 21 7.12 19.55 -6.41
N ALA A 22 6.10 19.15 -5.65
CA ALA A 22 5.84 19.70 -4.32
C ALA A 22 7.05 19.51 -3.39
N HIS A 23 7.67 18.32 -3.38
CA HIS A 23 8.88 18.05 -2.62
C HIS A 23 10.04 18.98 -3.00
N LYS A 24 10.33 19.12 -4.30
CA LYS A 24 11.37 20.04 -4.79
C LYS A 24 11.11 21.48 -4.36
N LYS A 25 9.84 21.93 -4.36
CA LYS A 25 9.48 23.30 -3.96
C LYS A 25 9.67 23.49 -2.45
N VAL A 26 9.24 22.54 -1.63
CA VAL A 26 9.48 22.60 -0.17
C VAL A 26 10.97 22.65 0.13
N GLN A 27 11.77 21.78 -0.48
CA GLN A 27 13.23 21.82 -0.31
C GLN A 27 13.82 23.18 -0.71
N LEU A 28 13.36 23.77 -1.82
CA LEU A 28 13.80 25.11 -2.23
C LEU A 28 13.44 26.18 -1.20
N PHE A 29 12.23 26.13 -0.65
CA PHE A 29 11.77 27.11 0.32
C PHE A 29 12.52 26.98 1.64
N GLU A 30 12.60 25.76 2.20
CA GLU A 30 13.31 25.46 3.45
C GLU A 30 14.81 25.84 3.37
N ASN A 31 15.48 25.51 2.27
CA ASN A 31 16.89 25.85 2.06
C ASN A 31 17.18 27.36 1.93
N ASN A 32 16.13 28.16 1.77
CA ASN A 32 16.25 29.63 1.63
C ASN A 32 15.51 30.41 2.73
N ASP A 33 15.12 29.75 3.82
CA ASP A 33 14.37 30.35 4.94
C ASP A 33 13.09 31.08 4.46
N VAL A 34 12.37 30.48 3.51
CA VAL A 34 11.11 30.98 2.97
C VAL A 34 9.95 30.16 3.53
N ASN A 35 9.09 30.83 4.29
CA ASN A 35 7.86 30.18 4.75
C ASN A 35 6.89 29.93 3.61
N TRP A 36 6.05 28.91 3.73
CA TRP A 36 5.14 28.51 2.66
C TRP A 36 3.80 28.00 3.18
N THR A 37 2.80 27.99 2.30
CA THR A 37 1.47 27.42 2.55
C THR A 37 1.02 26.63 1.32
N LEU A 38 0.59 25.38 1.56
CA LEU A 38 0.05 24.52 0.50
C LEU A 38 -1.37 24.92 0.12
N TRP A 39 -1.64 24.99 -1.18
CA TRP A 39 -2.95 25.04 -1.80
C TRP A 39 -3.17 23.81 -2.70
N ASN A 40 -4.18 22.98 -2.53
CA ASN A 40 -5.26 22.99 -1.56
C ASN A 40 -4.95 22.08 -0.38
N TYR A 41 -5.28 22.54 0.85
CA TYR A 41 -5.23 21.66 2.02
C TYR A 41 -6.27 20.53 1.93
N LYS A 42 -7.53 20.86 1.59
CA LYS A 42 -8.65 19.94 1.53
C LYS A 42 -9.51 20.23 0.29
N HIS A 43 -9.86 19.18 -0.47
CA HIS A 43 -10.66 19.35 -1.68
C HIS A 43 -11.56 18.14 -1.96
N ASN A 44 -12.68 18.38 -2.64
CA ASN A 44 -13.61 17.36 -3.10
C ASN A 44 -12.98 16.56 -4.24
N GLY A 45 -12.67 15.28 -4.02
CA GLY A 45 -12.23 14.35 -5.05
C GLY A 45 -10.85 14.62 -5.69
N SER A 46 -10.18 15.74 -5.37
CA SER A 46 -8.88 16.05 -5.99
C SER A 46 -7.74 15.21 -5.46
N VAL A 47 -6.89 14.73 -6.35
CA VAL A 47 -5.64 14.02 -6.02
C VAL A 47 -4.49 14.97 -5.70
N THR A 48 -4.65 16.30 -5.94
CA THR A 48 -3.62 17.32 -5.67
C THR A 48 -3.79 18.02 -4.31
N ALA A 49 -4.84 17.69 -3.55
CA ALA A 49 -5.01 18.20 -2.20
C ALA A 49 -4.36 17.27 -1.17
N ALA A 50 -3.88 17.82 -0.05
CA ALA A 50 -3.32 17.02 1.04
C ALA A 50 -4.36 16.07 1.67
N VAL A 51 -5.62 16.47 1.65
CA VAL A 51 -6.74 15.68 2.17
C VAL A 51 -7.90 15.70 1.18
N LYS A 52 -8.34 14.51 0.77
CA LYS A 52 -9.47 14.34 -0.15
C LYS A 52 -10.77 14.11 0.62
N VAL A 53 -11.80 14.86 0.29
CA VAL A 53 -13.18 14.64 0.75
C VAL A 53 -13.90 13.72 -0.23
N ILE A 54 -14.47 12.63 0.26
CA ILE A 54 -15.32 11.77 -0.56
C ILE A 54 -16.72 12.38 -0.58
N VAL A 55 -17.16 12.86 -1.73
CA VAL A 55 -18.47 13.47 -1.91
C VAL A 55 -19.56 12.40 -1.75
N PRO A 56 -20.49 12.53 -0.80
CA PRO A 56 -21.55 11.54 -0.61
C PRO A 56 -22.52 11.49 -1.79
N ASN A 57 -22.96 10.29 -2.17
CA ASN A 57 -23.94 10.11 -3.26
C ASN A 57 -25.24 10.90 -3.04
N SER A 58 -25.65 11.10 -1.79
CA SER A 58 -26.84 11.92 -1.44
C SER A 58 -26.69 13.40 -1.83
N PHE A 59 -25.46 13.87 -2.08
CA PHE A 59 -25.20 15.24 -2.54
C PHE A 59 -25.26 15.37 -4.07
N ASN A 60 -25.20 14.26 -4.81
CA ASN A 60 -25.17 14.28 -6.28
C ASN A 60 -26.38 14.98 -6.91
N SER A 61 -27.57 14.81 -6.37
CA SER A 61 -28.77 15.51 -6.88
C SER A 61 -28.68 17.03 -6.81
N ILE A 62 -27.91 17.55 -5.86
CA ILE A 62 -27.63 19.00 -5.74
C ILE A 62 -26.62 19.43 -6.80
N ILE A 63 -25.56 18.64 -7.03
CA ILE A 63 -24.56 18.88 -8.09
C ILE A 63 -25.22 18.85 -9.47
N GLU A 64 -26.05 17.85 -9.73
CA GLU A 64 -26.80 17.71 -10.98
C GLU A 64 -27.71 18.91 -11.24
N TYR A 65 -28.42 19.38 -10.20
CA TYR A 65 -29.22 20.59 -10.31
C TYR A 65 -28.39 21.84 -10.61
N TRP A 66 -27.27 22.04 -9.91
CA TRP A 66 -26.39 23.19 -10.14
C TRP A 66 -25.73 23.19 -11.51
N SER A 67 -25.39 21.99 -12.03
CA SER A 67 -24.84 21.84 -13.41
C SER A 67 -25.92 21.93 -14.50
N GLY A 68 -27.20 22.00 -14.14
CA GLY A 68 -28.32 21.99 -15.09
C GLY A 68 -28.63 20.66 -15.71
N SER A 69 -28.04 19.55 -15.21
CA SER A 69 -28.23 18.19 -15.71
C SER A 69 -29.36 17.43 -14.99
N GLY A 70 -29.85 17.92 -13.83
CA GLY A 70 -30.86 17.27 -13.01
C GLY A 70 -32.02 18.17 -12.60
N PRO A 71 -33.13 17.61 -12.12
CA PRO A 71 -34.27 18.35 -11.61
C PRO A 71 -33.94 19.04 -10.28
N THR A 72 -34.73 20.05 -9.91
CA THR A 72 -34.63 20.68 -8.58
C THR A 72 -34.88 19.64 -7.48
N PRO A 73 -33.91 19.42 -6.58
CA PRO A 73 -34.11 18.50 -5.47
C PRO A 73 -35.17 19.03 -4.48
N SER A 74 -35.89 18.13 -3.84
CA SER A 74 -36.78 18.50 -2.77
C SER A 74 -36.02 19.09 -1.58
N ALA A 75 -36.67 19.89 -0.74
CA ALA A 75 -36.04 20.45 0.46
C ALA A 75 -35.42 19.37 1.37
N SER A 76 -36.09 18.21 1.52
CA SER A 76 -35.59 17.09 2.30
C SER A 76 -34.31 16.48 1.68
N GLN A 77 -34.30 16.25 0.37
CA GLN A 77 -33.10 15.75 -0.34
C GLN A 77 -31.94 16.73 -0.22
N ALA A 78 -32.20 18.02 -0.41
CA ALA A 78 -31.19 19.06 -0.29
C ALA A 78 -30.57 19.10 1.12
N VAL A 79 -31.40 19.09 2.16
CA VAL A 79 -30.95 19.08 3.57
C VAL A 79 -30.13 17.80 3.85
N THR A 80 -30.60 16.62 3.44
CA THR A 80 -29.90 15.35 3.64
C THR A 80 -28.55 15.38 2.95
N GLY A 81 -28.49 15.82 1.71
CA GLY A 81 -27.23 15.88 0.94
C GLY A 81 -26.23 16.88 1.55
N LEU A 82 -26.68 18.07 1.93
CA LEU A 82 -25.82 19.08 2.57
C LEU A 82 -25.29 18.62 3.94
N MET A 83 -26.11 17.98 4.75
CA MET A 83 -25.67 17.45 6.04
C MET A 83 -24.68 16.30 5.88
N ALA A 84 -24.90 15.41 4.91
CA ALA A 84 -23.96 14.34 4.60
C ALA A 84 -22.62 14.90 4.11
N LEU A 85 -22.64 15.93 3.26
CA LEU A 85 -21.41 16.60 2.83
C LEU A 85 -20.69 17.26 4.01
N ALA A 86 -21.40 17.94 4.90
CA ALA A 86 -20.82 18.55 6.10
C ALA A 86 -20.14 17.50 7.01
N GLU A 87 -20.74 16.32 7.13
CA GLU A 87 -20.15 15.19 7.86
C GLU A 87 -18.88 14.69 7.16
N ALA A 88 -18.91 14.49 5.84
CA ALA A 88 -17.76 14.06 5.05
C ALA A 88 -16.58 15.05 5.08
N TYR A 89 -16.81 16.32 5.47
CA TYR A 89 -15.75 17.31 5.66
C TYR A 89 -15.06 17.22 7.03
N LYS A 90 -15.53 16.39 7.96
CA LYS A 90 -14.79 16.12 9.20
C LYS A 90 -13.44 15.47 8.85
N PHE A 91 -12.41 15.81 9.61
CA PHE A 91 -11.06 15.34 9.30
C PHE A 91 -10.96 13.81 9.31
N ASP A 92 -11.62 13.18 10.27
CA ASP A 92 -11.60 11.73 10.46
C ASP A 92 -12.33 10.96 9.33
N GLU A 93 -13.19 11.65 8.55
CA GLU A 93 -13.91 11.08 7.41
C GLU A 93 -13.18 11.31 6.07
N CYS A 94 -12.11 12.08 6.09
CA CYS A 94 -11.34 12.42 4.90
C CYS A 94 -10.24 11.40 4.62
N VAL A 95 -9.87 11.27 3.34
CA VAL A 95 -8.78 10.41 2.91
C VAL A 95 -7.48 11.22 2.76
N PRO A 96 -6.44 10.96 3.56
CA PRO A 96 -5.13 11.59 3.39
C PRO A 96 -4.49 11.21 2.04
N ASN A 97 -3.93 12.18 1.35
CA ASN A 97 -3.08 11.93 0.19
C ASN A 97 -1.67 11.59 0.67
N LYS A 98 -1.43 10.31 0.91
CA LYS A 98 -0.17 9.79 1.47
C LYS A 98 1.05 10.24 0.66
N GLY A 99 0.95 10.18 -0.68
CA GLY A 99 2.06 10.57 -1.57
C GLY A 99 2.39 12.06 -1.48
N LEU A 100 1.38 12.94 -1.49
CA LEU A 100 1.61 14.38 -1.34
C LEU A 100 2.13 14.72 0.05
N ILE A 101 1.57 14.14 1.10
CA ILE A 101 2.04 14.36 2.48
C ILE A 101 3.50 13.93 2.62
N ALA A 102 3.88 12.77 2.06
CA ALA A 102 5.27 12.34 2.03
C ALA A 102 6.16 13.33 1.25
N GLY A 103 5.74 13.77 0.08
CA GLY A 103 6.46 14.78 -0.70
C GLY A 103 6.68 16.10 0.05
N LEU A 104 5.73 16.49 0.91
CA LEU A 104 5.83 17.73 1.69
C LEU A 104 6.70 17.59 2.96
N SER A 105 6.74 16.42 3.59
CA SER A 105 7.27 16.27 4.95
C SER A 105 8.33 15.19 5.13
N ASP A 106 8.49 14.27 4.18
CA ASP A 106 9.46 13.18 4.30
C ASP A 106 10.81 13.60 3.70
N PRO A 107 11.87 13.72 4.51
CA PRO A 107 13.20 14.10 4.00
C PRO A 107 13.81 13.05 3.06
N ASP A 108 13.37 11.80 3.17
CA ASP A 108 13.89 10.67 2.38
C ASP A 108 13.10 10.42 1.08
N PHE A 109 12.09 11.23 0.78
CA PHE A 109 11.20 11.06 -0.38
C PHE A 109 11.94 10.90 -1.72
N ASN A 110 13.10 11.55 -1.88
CA ASN A 110 13.95 11.48 -3.06
C ASN A 110 15.00 10.36 -3.02
N SER A 111 15.06 9.56 -1.98
CA SER A 111 16.16 8.60 -1.78
C SER A 111 15.69 7.19 -1.40
N VAL A 112 14.55 7.07 -0.74
CA VAL A 112 14.04 5.79 -0.25
C VAL A 112 12.58 5.63 -0.65
N SER A 113 12.24 4.49 -1.27
CA SER A 113 10.83 4.11 -1.49
C SER A 113 10.24 3.57 -0.18
N LYS A 114 8.97 3.86 0.06
CA LYS A 114 8.22 3.40 1.24
C LYS A 114 6.88 2.80 0.80
N PRO A 115 6.36 1.78 1.47
CA PRO A 115 5.11 1.15 1.06
C PRO A 115 3.95 2.16 1.07
N PHE A 116 3.15 2.17 -0.01
CA PHE A 116 1.91 2.94 -0.05
C PHE A 116 0.85 2.33 0.87
N THR A 117 0.78 1.01 0.89
CA THR A 117 -0.01 0.20 1.81
C THR A 117 0.75 -1.06 2.17
N GLU A 118 0.34 -1.73 3.23
CA GLU A 118 0.94 -3.01 3.61
C GLU A 118 0.48 -4.12 2.67
N HIS A 119 1.44 -4.86 2.10
CA HIS A 119 1.21 -6.00 1.22
C HIS A 119 1.77 -7.26 1.85
N THR A 120 0.90 -8.12 2.37
CA THR A 120 1.30 -9.44 2.86
C THR A 120 1.09 -10.48 1.76
N VAL A 121 2.07 -11.34 1.55
CA VAL A 121 1.99 -12.43 0.57
C VAL A 121 2.19 -13.79 1.24
N PRO A 122 1.40 -14.81 0.81
CA PRO A 122 0.55 -14.91 -0.37
C PRO A 122 -0.63 -13.93 -0.37
N GLY A 123 -0.99 -13.42 -1.56
CA GLY A 123 -2.08 -12.46 -1.71
C GLY A 123 -2.17 -11.84 -3.10
N VAL A 124 -3.07 -10.88 -3.25
CA VAL A 124 -3.21 -10.08 -4.47
C VAL A 124 -2.86 -8.64 -4.14
N ILE A 125 -2.01 -8.03 -4.94
CA ILE A 125 -1.60 -6.63 -4.85
C ILE A 125 -2.20 -5.89 -6.03
N GLU A 126 -2.89 -4.79 -5.78
CA GLU A 126 -3.36 -3.93 -6.85
C GLU A 126 -2.18 -3.14 -7.43
N ALA A 127 -2.05 -3.12 -8.74
CA ALA A 127 -0.87 -2.53 -9.39
C ALA A 127 -0.70 -1.03 -9.10
N VAL A 128 -1.78 -0.33 -8.81
CA VAL A 128 -1.79 1.08 -8.46
C VAL A 128 -1.24 1.38 -7.05
N ASP A 129 -1.04 0.34 -6.22
CA ASP A 129 -0.55 0.46 -4.85
C ASP A 129 0.98 0.32 -4.73
N TYR A 130 1.71 0.70 -5.78
CA TYR A 130 3.17 0.77 -5.77
C TYR A 130 3.69 1.75 -4.69
N ASP A 131 4.94 1.62 -4.33
CA ASP A 131 5.58 2.40 -3.26
C ASP A 131 5.46 3.92 -3.45
N ILE A 132 5.60 4.65 -2.35
CA ILE A 132 5.71 6.13 -2.30
C ILE A 132 7.18 6.50 -2.47
N GLY A 133 7.45 7.53 -3.26
CA GLY A 133 8.76 8.12 -3.48
C GLY A 133 8.80 8.90 -4.79
N ALA A 134 9.94 9.52 -5.09
CA ALA A 134 10.14 10.26 -6.31
C ALA A 134 10.27 9.35 -7.54
N ASN A 135 10.11 9.93 -8.73
CA ASN A 135 10.51 9.31 -9.99
C ASN A 135 12.00 8.94 -9.93
N GLY A 136 12.34 7.71 -10.34
CA GLY A 136 13.67 7.13 -10.19
C GLY A 136 13.94 6.49 -8.83
N VAL A 137 13.02 6.58 -7.85
CA VAL A 137 13.15 6.01 -6.50
C VAL A 137 12.11 4.93 -6.25
N ALA A 138 10.82 5.25 -6.34
CA ALA A 138 9.70 4.31 -6.14
C ALA A 138 9.14 3.79 -7.47
N TYR A 139 9.28 4.55 -8.52
CA TYR A 139 8.86 4.23 -9.88
C TYR A 139 9.74 4.96 -10.88
N ASN A 140 9.63 4.60 -12.16
CA ASN A 140 10.15 5.37 -13.28
C ASN A 140 9.11 5.39 -14.39
N ASP A 141 8.71 6.58 -14.74
CA ASP A 141 7.81 6.86 -15.87
C ASP A 141 8.54 7.74 -16.88
N ASN A 142 8.46 7.39 -18.17
CA ASN A 142 9.24 8.05 -19.22
C ASN A 142 8.68 9.42 -19.60
N VAL A 143 7.36 9.57 -19.48
CA VAL A 143 6.65 10.82 -19.82
C VAL A 143 6.43 11.67 -18.57
N TYR A 144 6.90 11.13 -17.42
CA TYR A 144 6.85 11.87 -16.19
C TYR A 144 7.50 13.22 -16.36
N GLU A 145 6.65 14.21 -16.23
CA GLU A 145 7.03 15.58 -15.95
C GLU A 145 7.98 16.25 -16.96
N ASP A 146 7.40 16.99 -17.83
CA ASP A 146 8.02 18.23 -18.21
C ASP A 146 7.36 19.40 -17.46
N ALA A 147 7.36 19.35 -16.13
CA ALA A 147 6.82 20.40 -15.26
C ALA A 147 7.56 21.73 -15.41
N ASP A 148 8.71 21.73 -16.08
CA ASP A 148 9.42 22.94 -16.49
C ASP A 148 8.86 23.56 -17.79
N LYS A 149 7.97 22.86 -18.50
CA LYS A 149 7.24 23.40 -19.65
C LYS A 149 6.08 24.30 -19.21
N PHE A 150 6.36 25.39 -18.56
CA PHE A 150 5.49 26.56 -18.54
C PHE A 150 5.40 27.21 -19.95
N GLY A 151 4.95 26.41 -20.89
CA GLY A 151 4.65 26.86 -22.24
C GLY A 151 3.26 26.37 -22.59
N SER A 152 2.61 26.98 -23.52
CA SER A 152 1.22 26.88 -23.95
C SER A 152 0.65 25.46 -24.25
N ASN A 153 1.35 24.39 -23.90
CA ASN A 153 0.92 23.01 -23.83
C ASN A 153 1.39 22.46 -22.48
N SER A 154 0.65 22.74 -21.43
CA SER A 154 0.83 22.05 -20.15
C SER A 154 0.41 20.61 -20.32
N GLU A 155 1.34 19.74 -20.67
CA GLU A 155 1.14 18.32 -20.54
C GLU A 155 1.10 17.99 -19.04
N ALA A 156 0.14 17.18 -18.66
CA ALA A 156 0.02 16.70 -17.30
C ALA A 156 1.27 15.90 -16.94
N TRP A 157 1.57 15.83 -15.63
CA TRP A 157 2.63 14.95 -15.14
C TRP A 157 2.25 13.47 -15.15
N ASN A 158 1.00 13.13 -15.43
CA ASN A 158 0.50 11.78 -15.71
C ASN A 158 -0.72 11.84 -16.61
N ASN A 159 -1.09 10.72 -17.21
CA ASN A 159 -2.38 10.52 -17.85
C ASN A 159 -3.40 9.96 -16.84
N GLY A 160 -4.68 10.18 -17.08
CA GLY A 160 -5.77 9.69 -16.26
C GLY A 160 -6.14 10.55 -15.05
N TRP A 161 -5.22 11.09 -14.33
CA TRP A 161 -5.43 12.01 -13.19
C TRP A 161 -6.32 11.45 -12.08
N VAL A 162 -6.19 10.16 -11.80
CA VAL A 162 -7.01 9.46 -10.81
C VAL A 162 -6.13 8.76 -9.79
N TYR A 163 -6.70 8.43 -8.65
CA TYR A 163 -6.15 7.65 -7.57
C TYR A 163 -4.92 8.27 -6.88
N ARG A 164 -3.80 8.50 -7.58
CA ARG A 164 -2.54 9.04 -7.04
C ARG A 164 -2.10 10.31 -7.78
N ASN A 165 -1.28 11.12 -7.11
CA ASN A 165 -0.72 12.37 -7.63
C ASN A 165 0.77 12.23 -7.98
N ASP A 166 1.15 11.05 -8.44
CA ASP A 166 2.51 10.72 -8.90
C ASP A 166 2.60 10.87 -10.43
N GLY A 167 3.76 10.55 -10.99
CA GLY A 167 3.96 10.59 -12.44
C GLY A 167 3.43 9.37 -13.18
N VAL A 168 3.08 8.29 -12.48
CA VAL A 168 2.59 7.06 -13.10
C VAL A 168 1.18 7.25 -13.64
N ASP A 169 0.95 6.75 -14.83
CA ASP A 169 -0.31 6.84 -15.55
C ASP A 169 -1.34 5.86 -15.01
N ILE A 170 -2.42 6.34 -14.43
CA ILE A 170 -3.48 5.54 -13.83
C ILE A 170 -4.82 5.91 -14.44
N GLU A 171 -5.60 4.91 -14.85
CA GLU A 171 -6.94 5.08 -15.41
C GLU A 171 -7.98 4.23 -14.68
N TYR A 172 -9.27 4.53 -14.93
CA TYR A 172 -10.35 3.64 -14.52
C TYR A 172 -10.30 2.34 -15.30
N SER A 173 -10.30 1.22 -14.59
CA SER A 173 -10.27 -0.11 -15.18
C SER A 173 -11.59 -0.47 -15.85
N SER A 174 -11.52 -1.15 -16.98
CA SER A 174 -12.67 -1.82 -17.61
C SER A 174 -12.97 -3.20 -17.00
N ASP A 175 -12.11 -3.72 -16.13
CA ASP A 175 -12.31 -4.96 -15.39
C ASP A 175 -12.98 -4.65 -14.04
N GLU A 176 -14.11 -5.29 -13.78
CA GLU A 176 -14.89 -5.11 -12.55
C GLU A 176 -14.32 -5.85 -11.33
N SER A 177 -13.24 -6.66 -11.50
CA SER A 177 -12.61 -7.39 -10.40
C SER A 177 -11.50 -6.57 -9.72
N GLY A 178 -11.42 -6.61 -8.39
CA GLY A 178 -10.40 -5.91 -7.61
C GLY A 178 -10.59 -4.39 -7.61
N SER A 179 -9.49 -3.64 -7.75
CA SER A 179 -9.51 -2.17 -7.79
C SER A 179 -10.30 -1.61 -8.96
N ASP A 180 -10.89 -0.43 -8.78
CA ASP A 180 -11.51 0.34 -9.88
C ASP A 180 -10.49 0.92 -10.86
N TYR A 181 -9.17 0.73 -10.61
CA TYR A 181 -8.08 1.37 -11.34
C TYR A 181 -7.10 0.34 -11.91
N ASN A 182 -6.38 0.76 -12.93
CA ASN A 182 -5.21 0.06 -13.47
C ASN A 182 -4.13 1.06 -13.89
N ILE A 183 -2.91 0.58 -14.03
CA ILE A 183 -1.84 1.35 -14.67
C ILE A 183 -1.98 1.16 -16.17
N GLY A 184 -2.04 2.29 -16.90
CA GLY A 184 -2.17 2.36 -18.36
C GLY A 184 -1.00 3.09 -18.99
N TRP A 185 -1.03 3.28 -20.31
CA TRP A 185 0.00 3.96 -21.12
C TRP A 185 1.44 3.51 -20.87
N ILE A 186 1.63 2.32 -20.35
CA ILE A 186 2.93 1.79 -19.95
C ILE A 186 3.87 1.71 -21.16
N GLU A 187 5.06 2.32 -21.05
CA GLU A 187 6.09 2.35 -22.06
C GLU A 187 7.29 1.43 -21.74
N ASN A 188 8.20 1.32 -22.71
CA ASN A 188 9.43 0.53 -22.54
C ASN A 188 10.37 1.20 -21.54
N GLY A 189 10.91 0.43 -20.61
CA GLY A 189 11.88 0.92 -19.64
C GLY A 189 11.29 1.46 -18.35
N GLU A 190 9.98 1.60 -18.27
CA GLU A 190 9.29 1.99 -17.04
C GLU A 190 9.35 0.88 -16.01
N TRP A 191 9.23 1.26 -14.75
CA TRP A 191 9.23 0.31 -13.65
C TRP A 191 8.53 0.84 -12.41
N LEU A 192 8.06 -0.09 -11.59
CA LEU A 192 7.37 0.16 -10.33
C LEU A 192 8.00 -0.67 -9.23
N LYS A 193 8.10 -0.13 -8.02
CA LYS A 193 8.48 -0.87 -6.82
C LYS A 193 7.29 -1.16 -5.93
N TYR A 194 7.38 -2.30 -5.24
CA TYR A 194 6.45 -2.70 -4.20
C TYR A 194 7.25 -3.25 -3.03
N THR A 195 7.01 -2.71 -1.84
CA THR A 195 7.47 -3.29 -0.59
C THR A 195 6.43 -4.28 -0.12
N ILE A 196 6.81 -5.56 -0.02
CA ILE A 196 5.94 -6.67 0.32
C ILE A 196 6.47 -7.41 1.54
N TYR A 197 5.60 -8.03 2.32
CA TYR A 197 5.95 -8.87 3.45
C TYR A 197 5.61 -10.33 3.12
N ALA A 198 6.63 -11.17 2.97
CA ALA A 198 6.47 -12.60 2.73
C ALA A 198 6.34 -13.34 4.07
N GLU A 199 5.30 -14.16 4.21
CA GLU A 199 5.07 -14.91 5.44
C GLU A 199 6.19 -15.93 5.72
N PHE A 200 6.79 -16.48 4.64
CA PHE A 200 7.83 -17.51 4.74
C PHE A 200 8.96 -17.23 3.75
N THR A 201 10.14 -17.74 4.05
CA THR A 201 11.23 -17.89 3.09
C THR A 201 10.91 -19.05 2.15
N ASP A 202 10.53 -18.77 0.91
CA ASP A 202 10.17 -19.79 -0.07
C ASP A 202 10.17 -19.23 -1.50
N HIS A 203 9.90 -20.10 -2.47
CA HIS A 203 9.55 -19.72 -3.82
C HIS A 203 8.04 -19.48 -3.93
N TYR A 204 7.66 -18.31 -4.42
CA TYR A 204 6.28 -17.91 -4.63
C TYR A 204 5.96 -17.93 -6.12
N GLN A 205 4.73 -18.31 -6.48
CA GLN A 205 4.25 -18.25 -7.87
C GLN A 205 3.63 -16.89 -8.13
N PHE A 206 4.25 -16.14 -9.02
CA PHE A 206 3.77 -14.83 -9.45
C PHE A 206 2.99 -14.96 -10.74
N SER A 207 1.91 -14.20 -10.87
CA SER A 207 1.20 -13.92 -12.11
C SER A 207 0.66 -12.50 -12.12
N PHE A 208 0.43 -11.94 -13.30
CA PHE A 208 0.01 -10.57 -13.51
C PHE A 208 -1.32 -10.56 -14.26
N LYS A 209 -2.28 -9.74 -13.79
CA LYS A 209 -3.49 -9.44 -14.52
C LYS A 209 -3.23 -8.27 -15.45
N VAL A 210 -3.28 -8.51 -16.74
CA VAL A 210 -2.80 -7.59 -17.76
C VAL A 210 -3.77 -7.51 -18.94
N SER A 211 -3.65 -6.45 -19.72
CA SER A 211 -4.28 -6.37 -21.04
C SER A 211 -3.33 -5.77 -22.07
N SER A 212 -3.33 -6.30 -23.29
CA SER A 212 -2.52 -5.79 -24.39
C SER A 212 -3.07 -6.29 -25.74
N PRO A 213 -3.15 -5.43 -26.77
CA PRO A 213 -3.46 -5.87 -28.13
C PRO A 213 -2.24 -6.39 -28.90
N TYR A 214 -1.06 -6.48 -28.26
CA TYR A 214 0.19 -6.78 -28.92
C TYR A 214 0.85 -8.05 -28.41
N ASP A 215 1.58 -8.73 -29.29
CA ASP A 215 2.46 -9.85 -28.94
C ASP A 215 3.80 -9.39 -28.38
N ASN A 216 4.53 -10.33 -27.75
CA ASN A 216 5.90 -10.10 -27.27
C ASN A 216 6.05 -8.96 -26.25
N ARG A 217 5.06 -8.75 -25.41
CA ARG A 217 5.18 -7.87 -24.25
C ARG A 217 5.82 -8.64 -23.09
N GLN A 218 6.55 -7.94 -22.23
CA GLN A 218 7.31 -8.61 -21.17
C GLN A 218 7.46 -7.73 -19.94
N ILE A 219 7.21 -8.33 -18.77
CA ILE A 219 7.54 -7.79 -17.45
C ILE A 219 8.66 -8.64 -16.84
N VAL A 220 9.57 -8.00 -16.13
CA VAL A 220 10.65 -8.66 -15.38
C VAL A 220 10.52 -8.32 -13.90
N VAL A 221 10.45 -9.34 -13.05
CA VAL A 221 10.51 -9.18 -11.60
C VAL A 221 11.95 -9.24 -11.13
N ILE A 222 12.37 -8.24 -10.39
CA ILE A 222 13.67 -8.12 -9.74
C ILE A 222 13.43 -7.96 -8.24
N VAL A 223 13.93 -8.88 -7.43
CA VAL A 223 13.90 -8.75 -5.97
C VAL A 223 15.17 -8.00 -5.55
N GLN A 224 15.01 -6.93 -4.78
CA GLN A 224 16.13 -6.11 -4.33
C GLN A 224 17.08 -6.95 -3.48
N GLU A 225 18.39 -6.68 -3.60
CA GLU A 225 19.47 -7.37 -2.90
C GLU A 225 19.65 -8.86 -3.28
N GLN A 226 18.85 -9.39 -4.19
CA GLN A 226 18.99 -10.74 -4.70
C GLN A 226 19.59 -10.75 -6.11
N ALA A 227 20.38 -11.77 -6.39
CA ALA A 227 20.90 -11.99 -7.74
C ALA A 227 19.85 -12.72 -8.59
N GLY A 228 19.49 -12.14 -9.73
CA GLY A 228 18.59 -12.75 -10.70
C GLY A 228 17.39 -11.90 -11.01
N ALA A 229 16.71 -12.29 -12.07
CA ALA A 229 15.47 -11.66 -12.53
C ALA A 229 14.58 -12.74 -13.16
N VAL A 230 13.27 -12.64 -12.94
CA VAL A 230 12.30 -13.59 -13.48
C VAL A 230 11.46 -12.89 -14.54
N ASN A 231 11.41 -13.49 -15.74
CA ASN A 231 10.72 -12.94 -16.89
C ASN A 231 9.29 -13.50 -17.00
N PHE A 232 8.35 -12.62 -17.32
CA PHE A 232 6.94 -12.95 -17.57
C PHE A 232 6.54 -12.48 -18.96
N SER A 233 6.10 -13.40 -19.80
CA SER A 233 5.50 -13.09 -21.09
C SER A 233 4.07 -12.62 -20.89
N ILE A 234 3.71 -11.52 -21.53
CA ILE A 234 2.37 -10.94 -21.47
C ILE A 234 1.57 -11.48 -22.66
N PRO A 235 0.40 -12.08 -22.43
CA PRO A 235 -0.47 -12.57 -23.52
C PRO A 235 -1.02 -11.40 -24.34
N ASN A 236 -1.21 -11.64 -25.65
CA ASN A 236 -2.03 -10.77 -26.47
C ASN A 236 -3.50 -11.06 -26.15
N THR A 237 -4.16 -10.12 -25.47
CA THR A 237 -5.55 -10.26 -25.05
C THR A 237 -6.55 -9.76 -26.11
N GLY A 238 -6.05 -9.27 -27.26
CA GLY A 238 -6.88 -8.75 -28.34
C GLY A 238 -7.37 -7.31 -28.13
N GLY A 239 -6.97 -6.65 -27.07
CA GLY A 239 -7.32 -5.24 -26.81
C GLY A 239 -7.20 -4.85 -25.35
N TYR A 240 -7.06 -3.56 -25.07
CA TYR A 240 -6.96 -3.03 -23.71
C TYR A 240 -8.20 -3.27 -22.82
N PRO A 241 -9.44 -3.41 -23.32
CA PRO A 241 -10.56 -3.79 -22.49
C PRO A 241 -10.59 -5.27 -22.08
N ASN A 242 -9.75 -6.10 -22.69
CA ASN A 242 -9.73 -7.54 -22.48
C ASN A 242 -8.61 -7.91 -21.50
N TRP A 243 -8.95 -8.44 -20.35
CA TRP A 243 -8.02 -8.78 -19.29
C TRP A 243 -7.78 -10.28 -19.19
N ASP A 244 -6.53 -10.67 -18.97
CA ASP A 244 -6.14 -12.06 -18.74
C ASP A 244 -4.97 -12.13 -17.76
N TRP A 245 -4.73 -13.32 -17.21
CA TRP A 245 -3.59 -13.59 -16.37
C TRP A 245 -2.41 -14.11 -17.20
N THR A 246 -1.20 -13.72 -16.84
CA THR A 246 0.00 -14.35 -17.38
C THR A 246 0.13 -15.79 -16.88
N ASP A 247 0.97 -16.59 -17.54
CA ASP A 247 1.49 -17.81 -16.93
C ASP A 247 2.20 -17.48 -15.61
N THR A 248 2.20 -18.44 -14.70
CA THR A 248 2.92 -18.31 -13.42
C THR A 248 4.41 -18.58 -13.59
N ALA A 249 5.22 -17.85 -12.81
CA ALA A 249 6.64 -18.18 -12.68
C ALA A 249 7.09 -18.03 -11.22
N SER A 250 8.12 -18.78 -10.87
CA SER A 250 8.63 -18.90 -9.50
C SER A 250 9.61 -17.78 -9.19
N VAL A 251 9.34 -17.03 -8.11
CA VAL A 251 10.20 -15.98 -7.55
C VAL A 251 10.54 -16.34 -6.11
N TYR A 252 11.84 -16.33 -5.76
CA TYR A 252 12.28 -16.55 -4.39
C TYR A 252 12.11 -15.28 -3.56
N LEU A 253 11.52 -15.42 -2.37
CA LEU A 253 11.38 -14.35 -1.37
C LEU A 253 11.92 -14.85 -0.03
N GLU A 254 12.58 -13.97 0.70
CA GLU A 254 12.93 -14.22 2.10
C GLU A 254 11.73 -13.92 2.99
N GLY A 255 11.56 -14.65 4.08
CA GLY A 255 10.51 -14.36 5.08
C GLY A 255 10.73 -12.98 5.70
N GLY A 256 9.70 -12.16 5.71
CA GLY A 256 9.77 -10.77 6.12
C GLY A 256 9.66 -9.79 4.95
N GLU A 257 10.25 -8.61 5.10
CA GLU A 257 10.17 -7.54 4.11
C GLU A 257 11.05 -7.85 2.89
N ASN A 258 10.47 -7.68 1.71
CA ASN A 258 11.15 -7.73 0.42
C ASN A 258 10.72 -6.51 -0.41
N VAL A 259 11.64 -5.95 -1.18
CA VAL A 259 11.31 -4.93 -2.18
C VAL A 259 11.42 -5.57 -3.56
N ILE A 260 10.32 -5.62 -4.28
CA ILE A 260 10.28 -6.10 -5.66
C ILE A 260 10.18 -4.91 -6.63
N ARG A 261 10.85 -5.02 -7.77
CA ARG A 261 10.72 -4.09 -8.89
C ARG A 261 10.18 -4.82 -10.09
N LEU A 262 9.07 -4.31 -10.62
CA LEU A 262 8.51 -4.72 -11.91
C LEU A 262 9.12 -3.84 -12.99
N GLN A 263 9.98 -4.40 -13.81
CA GLN A 263 10.62 -3.72 -14.94
C GLN A 263 9.88 -4.05 -16.24
N ILE A 264 9.42 -3.04 -16.96
CA ILE A 264 8.78 -3.21 -18.27
C ILE A 264 9.86 -3.24 -19.35
N ILE A 265 9.94 -4.34 -20.07
CA ILE A 265 10.91 -4.49 -21.18
C ILE A 265 10.26 -4.04 -22.49
N ASN A 266 9.03 -4.50 -22.75
CA ASN A 266 8.25 -4.08 -23.91
C ASN A 266 6.88 -3.60 -23.42
N GLY A 267 6.63 -2.30 -23.49
CA GLY A 267 5.40 -1.65 -23.03
C GLY A 267 4.21 -1.84 -23.97
N ASN A 268 3.28 -0.90 -23.95
CA ASN A 268 1.96 -0.99 -24.61
C ASN A 268 1.11 -2.14 -24.02
N LEU A 269 1.01 -2.14 -22.72
CA LEU A 269 0.16 -3.03 -21.93
C LEU A 269 -0.48 -2.23 -20.79
N ASN A 270 -1.55 -2.74 -20.23
CA ASN A 270 -2.08 -2.27 -18.96
C ASN A 270 -1.83 -3.32 -17.90
N LEU A 271 -1.61 -2.88 -16.67
CA LEU A 271 -1.36 -3.73 -15.50
C LEU A 271 -2.38 -3.43 -14.41
N LYS A 272 -3.11 -4.46 -13.97
CA LYS A 272 -4.16 -4.33 -12.95
C LYS A 272 -3.76 -4.86 -11.60
N SER A 273 -3.29 -6.09 -11.54
CA SER A 273 -3.00 -6.78 -10.28
C SER A 273 -1.82 -7.72 -10.41
N ILE A 274 -1.19 -7.98 -9.28
CA ILE A 274 -0.11 -8.95 -9.09
C ILE A 274 -0.64 -10.01 -8.14
N LYS A 275 -0.76 -11.25 -8.58
CA LYS A 275 -1.13 -12.38 -7.74
C LYS A 275 0.14 -13.11 -7.33
N ILE A 276 0.31 -13.33 -6.05
CA ILE A 276 1.46 -14.02 -5.46
C ILE A 276 0.94 -15.17 -4.62
N GLU A 277 1.19 -16.39 -5.06
CA GLU A 277 0.76 -17.62 -4.40
C GLU A 277 1.96 -18.33 -3.77
N GLY A 278 1.80 -18.81 -2.56
CA GLY A 278 2.82 -19.65 -1.91
C GLY A 278 2.92 -21.01 -2.61
N THR A 279 4.15 -21.51 -2.74
CA THR A 279 4.37 -22.87 -3.27
C THR A 279 4.36 -23.94 -2.16
N ASN A 280 4.20 -23.52 -0.91
CA ASN A 280 4.15 -24.45 0.20
C ASN A 280 3.03 -25.48 -0.06
N PRO A 281 3.34 -26.77 -0.27
CA PRO A 281 2.33 -27.79 -0.52
C PRO A 281 1.45 -28.06 0.71
N ASN A 282 1.75 -27.37 1.80
CA ASN A 282 0.95 -27.35 3.01
C ASN A 282 0.62 -25.88 3.33
N PRO A 283 -0.25 -25.20 2.51
CA PRO A 283 -0.76 -23.92 2.95
C PRO A 283 -1.31 -24.17 4.36
N LEU A 284 -0.91 -23.30 5.31
CA LEU A 284 -1.66 -23.27 6.57
C LEU A 284 -3.12 -23.20 6.14
N PRO A 285 -3.99 -24.13 6.53
CA PRO A 285 -5.38 -24.07 6.12
C PRO A 285 -5.86 -22.66 6.41
N GLU A 286 -6.65 -22.10 5.51
CA GLU A 286 -7.33 -20.80 5.72
C GLU A 286 -8.05 -20.73 7.09
N ASN A 287 -8.00 -21.81 7.82
CA ASN A 287 -8.72 -22.10 9.02
C ASN A 287 -7.93 -21.95 10.32
N TYR A 288 -6.59 -21.85 10.32
CA TYR A 288 -5.83 -21.72 11.57
C TYR A 288 -4.77 -20.64 11.47
N SER A 289 -4.93 -19.57 12.20
CA SER A 289 -3.88 -18.59 12.46
C SER A 289 -3.82 -18.30 13.96
N ILE A 290 -2.61 -18.08 14.48
CA ILE A 290 -2.38 -17.67 15.85
C ILE A 290 -1.46 -16.44 15.86
N TRP A 291 -1.85 -15.41 16.57
CA TRP A 291 -1.03 -14.21 16.78
C TRP A 291 -1.16 -13.73 18.21
N ASN A 292 -0.23 -12.94 18.68
CA ASN A 292 -0.30 -12.35 20.00
C ASN A 292 -0.34 -10.83 19.97
N TYR A 293 -1.12 -10.24 20.88
CA TYR A 293 -1.21 -8.80 21.05
C TYR A 293 -1.37 -8.43 22.55
N PRO A 294 -0.66 -7.40 23.04
CA PRO A 294 0.37 -6.62 22.35
C PRO A 294 1.64 -7.43 22.01
N ASN A 295 2.37 -7.01 20.97
CA ASN A 295 3.69 -7.50 20.63
C ASN A 295 4.48 -6.35 19.95
N PRO A 296 5.53 -5.76 20.56
CA PRO A 296 6.09 -6.12 21.89
C PRO A 296 5.13 -5.88 23.05
N PHE A 297 5.36 -6.60 24.18
CA PHE A 297 4.52 -6.50 25.36
C PHE A 297 5.32 -6.31 26.64
N ASN A 298 4.65 -5.75 27.66
CA ASN A 298 5.20 -5.57 29.00
C ASN A 298 4.30 -6.28 30.01
N GLY A 299 4.83 -7.36 30.58
CA GLY A 299 4.16 -8.16 31.60
C GLY A 299 3.28 -9.26 31.02
N GLN A 300 2.33 -8.98 30.16
CA GLN A 300 1.43 -9.99 29.59
C GLN A 300 1.10 -9.76 28.14
N THR A 301 0.77 -10.83 27.41
CA THR A 301 0.25 -10.79 26.05
C THR A 301 -0.88 -11.82 25.89
N THR A 302 -1.80 -11.55 24.97
CA THR A 302 -2.92 -12.43 24.65
C THR A 302 -2.74 -13.03 23.28
N PHE A 303 -2.84 -14.34 23.17
CA PHE A 303 -2.86 -15.06 21.90
C PHE A 303 -4.31 -15.17 21.43
N TYR A 304 -4.52 -14.78 20.20
CA TYR A 304 -5.76 -14.95 19.47
C TYR A 304 -5.57 -16.00 18.39
N TYR A 305 -6.59 -16.76 18.10
CA TYR A 305 -6.58 -17.74 17.02
C TYR A 305 -7.91 -17.74 16.28
N LEU A 306 -7.84 -17.98 14.98
CA LEU A 306 -9.03 -18.17 14.15
C LEU A 306 -9.44 -19.63 14.20
N ASN A 307 -10.73 -19.85 14.32
CA ASN A 307 -11.43 -21.13 14.40
C ASN A 307 -11.38 -21.89 15.74
N THR A 308 -12.38 -22.74 15.93
CA THR A 308 -12.52 -23.57 17.10
C THR A 308 -11.45 -24.66 17.12
N ILE A 309 -10.79 -24.82 18.25
CA ILE A 309 -9.91 -25.93 18.51
C ILE A 309 -10.80 -27.07 19.01
N ASP A 310 -11.03 -28.07 18.18
CA ASP A 310 -11.98 -29.18 18.48
C ASP A 310 -11.43 -30.19 19.47
N SER A 311 -10.14 -30.14 19.81
CA SER A 311 -9.49 -31.02 20.77
C SER A 311 -8.53 -30.24 21.68
N PRO A 312 -8.33 -30.70 22.94
CA PRO A 312 -7.35 -30.09 23.83
C PRO A 312 -5.96 -30.05 23.18
N THR A 313 -5.32 -28.88 23.19
CA THR A 313 -3.98 -28.70 22.66
C THR A 313 -3.11 -27.89 23.60
N VAL A 314 -1.82 -27.73 23.29
CA VAL A 314 -0.85 -27.05 24.14
C VAL A 314 -0.10 -25.98 23.33
N LEU A 315 -0.08 -24.77 23.88
CA LEU A 315 0.79 -23.72 23.43
C LEU A 315 2.12 -23.79 24.17
N ASN A 316 3.21 -24.02 23.48
CA ASN A 316 4.55 -24.08 24.05
C ASN A 316 5.30 -22.78 23.74
N ILE A 317 5.97 -22.21 24.74
CA ILE A 317 6.74 -20.97 24.63
C ILE A 317 8.22 -21.30 24.89
N TYR A 318 9.10 -20.84 24.02
CA TYR A 318 10.53 -21.11 24.05
C TYR A 318 11.34 -19.83 24.09
N ASP A 319 12.50 -19.87 24.73
CA ASP A 319 13.50 -18.79 24.64
C ASP A 319 14.28 -18.87 23.29
N ILE A 320 15.16 -17.89 23.07
CA ILE A 320 15.99 -17.81 21.85
C ILE A 320 16.95 -19.00 21.70
N SER A 321 17.23 -19.73 22.78
CA SER A 321 18.10 -20.93 22.79
C SER A 321 17.30 -22.22 22.53
N GLY A 322 15.97 -22.11 22.39
CA GLY A 322 15.07 -23.25 22.20
C GLY A 322 14.70 -23.98 23.48
N HIS A 323 14.99 -23.42 24.66
CA HIS A 323 14.54 -23.99 25.92
C HIS A 323 13.06 -23.68 26.14
N LEU A 324 12.31 -24.70 26.56
CA LEU A 324 10.90 -24.55 26.93
C LEU A 324 10.78 -23.67 28.18
N VAL A 325 10.12 -22.51 28.02
CA VAL A 325 9.88 -21.53 29.09
C VAL A 325 8.54 -21.80 29.76
N GLN A 326 7.49 -22.01 28.95
CA GLN A 326 6.13 -22.23 29.47
C GLN A 326 5.35 -23.12 28.52
N ASN A 327 4.41 -23.89 29.09
CA ASN A 327 3.37 -24.57 28.34
C ASN A 327 1.99 -24.18 28.90
N ILE A 328 1.05 -23.93 28.02
CA ILE A 328 -0.30 -23.51 28.38
C ILE A 328 -1.28 -24.44 27.70
N GLU A 329 -2.07 -25.16 28.50
CA GLU A 329 -3.15 -25.99 27.98
C GLU A 329 -4.30 -25.13 27.47
N ILE A 330 -4.81 -25.47 26.31
CA ILE A 330 -5.90 -24.77 25.64
C ILE A 330 -7.12 -25.68 25.65
N ASN A 331 -8.18 -25.20 26.27
CA ASN A 331 -9.48 -25.88 26.22
C ASN A 331 -10.18 -25.57 24.90
N PRO A 332 -10.92 -26.51 24.31
CA PRO A 332 -11.61 -26.32 23.03
C PRO A 332 -12.54 -25.09 22.97
N ASP A 333 -13.14 -24.71 24.08
CA ASP A 333 -14.06 -23.56 24.15
C ASP A 333 -13.36 -22.20 24.42
N ALA A 334 -12.04 -22.19 24.57
CA ALA A 334 -11.31 -20.96 24.80
C ALA A 334 -11.25 -20.13 23.49
N THR A 335 -11.50 -18.84 23.60
CA THR A 335 -11.44 -17.90 22.46
C THR A 335 -10.11 -17.13 22.42
N PHE A 336 -9.34 -17.18 23.48
CA PHE A 336 -8.02 -16.57 23.60
C PHE A 336 -7.21 -17.24 24.74
N ILE A 337 -5.90 -17.02 24.71
CA ILE A 337 -4.97 -17.53 25.73
C ILE A 337 -4.12 -16.35 26.22
N MET A 338 -3.87 -16.27 27.51
CA MET A 338 -2.97 -15.26 28.07
C MET A 338 -1.68 -15.87 28.57
N TRP A 339 -0.57 -15.21 28.31
CA TRP A 339 0.70 -15.46 28.95
C TRP A 339 1.14 -14.23 29.75
N ASP A 340 1.41 -14.43 31.01
CA ASP A 340 1.81 -13.38 31.98
C ASP A 340 3.32 -13.13 32.05
N GLY A 341 4.05 -13.68 31.06
CA GLY A 341 5.52 -13.52 30.98
C GLY A 341 6.29 -14.26 32.06
N LYS A 342 5.72 -15.35 32.63
CA LYS A 342 6.36 -16.21 33.62
C LYS A 342 6.72 -17.58 33.05
N ASP A 343 7.75 -18.17 33.65
CA ASP A 343 8.14 -19.55 33.34
C ASP A 343 7.23 -20.57 34.03
N GLN A 344 7.50 -21.86 33.81
CA GLN A 344 6.77 -22.98 34.41
C GLN A 344 6.82 -23.01 35.96
N ASN A 345 7.79 -22.32 36.58
CA ASN A 345 7.95 -22.20 38.02
C ASN A 345 7.26 -20.96 38.61
N GLY A 346 6.59 -20.16 37.75
CA GLY A 346 5.96 -18.90 38.13
C GLY A 346 6.93 -17.75 38.33
N LEU A 347 8.18 -17.89 37.87
CA LEU A 347 9.19 -16.85 37.94
C LEU A 347 9.11 -15.96 36.69
N ASP A 348 9.34 -14.68 36.88
CA ASP A 348 9.38 -13.69 35.81
C ASP A 348 10.50 -14.00 34.81
N THR A 349 10.17 -14.05 33.52
CA THR A 349 11.15 -14.23 32.44
C THR A 349 11.81 -12.89 32.10
N SER A 350 13.02 -12.91 31.55
CA SER A 350 13.79 -11.73 31.17
C SER A 350 13.20 -11.05 29.91
N SER A 351 13.47 -9.76 29.75
CA SER A 351 13.25 -9.10 28.46
C SER A 351 13.99 -9.82 27.34
N GLY A 352 13.34 -10.04 26.20
CA GLY A 352 13.95 -10.76 25.09
C GLY A 352 12.94 -11.23 24.04
N ILE A 353 13.46 -11.95 23.07
CA ILE A 353 12.67 -12.62 22.02
C ILE A 353 12.30 -14.02 22.50
N TYR A 354 11.04 -14.36 22.31
CA TYR A 354 10.48 -15.67 22.57
C TYR A 354 9.78 -16.19 21.33
N PHE A 355 9.76 -17.52 21.20
CA PHE A 355 9.01 -18.20 20.15
C PHE A 355 7.87 -18.99 20.77
N TYR A 356 6.74 -19.03 20.12
CA TYR A 356 5.65 -19.90 20.53
C TYR A 356 5.32 -20.92 19.45
N LYS A 357 4.89 -22.09 19.88
CA LYS A 357 4.52 -23.22 19.03
C LYS A 357 3.23 -23.85 19.53
N ILE A 358 2.29 -24.07 18.63
CA ILE A 358 1.07 -24.83 18.88
C ILE A 358 0.92 -25.90 17.79
N THR A 359 0.32 -27.03 18.11
CA THR A 359 -0.01 -28.10 17.15
C THR A 359 -1.52 -28.32 17.18
N ILE A 360 -2.19 -28.12 16.05
CA ILE A 360 -3.63 -28.29 15.86
C ILE A 360 -3.80 -29.19 14.64
N ASP A 361 -4.52 -30.32 14.77
CA ASP A 361 -4.80 -31.28 13.69
C ASP A 361 -3.56 -31.67 12.86
N GLU A 362 -2.48 -32.05 13.56
CA GLU A 362 -1.17 -32.38 12.97
C GLU A 362 -0.40 -31.22 12.38
N GLN A 363 -0.96 -30.00 12.40
CA GLN A 363 -0.31 -28.78 11.90
C GLN A 363 0.42 -28.06 13.02
N ILE A 364 1.60 -27.56 12.68
CA ILE A 364 2.46 -26.82 13.60
C ILE A 364 2.42 -25.35 13.21
N LEU A 365 1.92 -24.51 14.11
CA LEU A 365 1.97 -23.06 14.00
C LEU A 365 3.07 -22.53 14.91
N ILE A 366 3.90 -21.63 14.39
CA ILE A 366 5.02 -21.01 15.13
C ILE A 366 4.95 -19.50 14.93
N GLY A 367 5.20 -18.75 16.00
CA GLY A 367 5.34 -17.31 15.91
C GLY A 367 6.42 -16.77 16.85
N LYS A 368 6.71 -15.48 16.70
CA LYS A 368 7.72 -14.74 17.45
C LYS A 368 7.08 -13.61 18.23
N MET A 369 7.54 -13.39 19.45
CA MET A 369 7.09 -12.26 20.29
C MET A 369 8.25 -11.65 21.06
N THR A 370 8.09 -10.40 21.47
CA THR A 370 9.11 -9.64 22.22
C THR A 370 8.56 -9.18 23.55
N LEU A 371 9.21 -9.60 24.63
CA LEU A 371 8.92 -9.12 25.99
C LEU A 371 9.89 -7.96 26.32
N ILE A 372 9.33 -6.88 26.82
CA ILE A 372 10.07 -5.70 27.31
C ILE A 372 9.64 -5.45 28.75
N ARG A 373 10.57 -5.57 29.69
CA ARG A 373 10.35 -5.28 31.12
C ARG A 373 11.23 -4.14 31.57
#